data_36097292b16471c13790a443b08d8de9
#
_entry.id   36097292b16471c13790a443b08d8de9
#
_cell.length_a   1.000
_cell.length_b   1.000
_cell.length_c   1.000
_cell.angle_alpha   90.00
_cell.angle_beta   90.00
_cell.angle_gamma   90.00
#
_symmetry.space_group_name_H-M   'P 1'
#
loop_
_entity.id
_entity.type
_entity.pdbx_description
1 polymer ?
#
loop_
_entity_poly.entity_id
_entity_poly.type
_entity_poly.pdbx_seq_one_letter_code
_entity_poly.pdbx_strand_id
1 'polypeptide(L)'
;MSVVARLKPGSLVLLALLGCGGGPSGPSGTSLTVNILGLPTGASGSVVVSGPGGFTQTLASTQTFSQISPGNYTVNATDVSPGGTQYSASPLTQSVAVMSNPVTATVQYSTSTGSLAVNISGLGTSKSASVTVSGPGYSHFLNASATLSGLVPGDYTVSAASPAAAGCTNNIPSPSSQIVTVQAKSTKVANVSYAPAASGTVNLCIAGMYLIQSAQNLAGSVPLVQNRSAYLRVFVVADQPNTVPPSLSVRLRVFQNSVLMKTDSVVKALAQVPSAIDESSLNNSWNYLLPSQYIQPGLSIEATVDPGNTVAESNDSDNVYQLSSPDVRSVPTVPVTFVPVLQLSTNQQGNITDANKNSFFAVARSMHPINGVDLQVRANPMSTSTTLQSNGDGWQTVLDQVNAAAAADPTGRYYYGVAKVSYTSGVAGIAYVSTPSVAARAALGWDALPSAGTVVAHELAHNWGRMHAPCGGPAQLDPSYPDPAGLTDGFGIDLSTGTPTLKPDTMTDIMGYCASKWVSNYTYRGVFDYLAPALPISAAVANQPPQPALLVWGHDGADGLVLEPAFRITARPTLPSRSGP
;
A
#
# COMPACT_ATOMS: atom_id res chain seq x y z
N MET A 1 -2.72 14.37 1.38
CA MET A 1 -2.97 14.51 -0.07
C MET A 1 -1.70 14.16 -0.80
N SER A 2 -1.59 12.96 -1.29
CA SER A 2 -0.41 12.47 -2.03
C SER A 2 -0.79 12.32 -3.50
N VAL A 3 -0.15 13.09 -4.36
CA VAL A 3 -0.21 12.90 -5.82
C VAL A 3 1.09 12.22 -6.22
N VAL A 4 1.03 10.95 -6.57
CA VAL A 4 2.15 10.21 -7.17
C VAL A 4 1.90 10.11 -8.67
N ALA A 5 2.64 10.87 -9.45
CA ALA A 5 2.67 10.72 -10.91
C ALA A 5 3.91 9.91 -11.30
N ARG A 6 3.73 8.75 -11.94
CA ARG A 6 4.82 7.99 -12.58
C ARG A 6 5.10 8.58 -13.97
N LEU A 7 6.33 9.02 -14.19
CA LEU A 7 6.84 9.33 -15.52
C LEU A 7 7.73 8.16 -15.99
N LYS A 8 7.46 7.65 -17.20
CA LYS A 8 8.31 6.67 -17.88
C LYS A 8 9.64 7.34 -18.29
N PRO A 9 10.77 6.66 -18.23
CA PRO A 9 12.04 7.17 -18.76
C PRO A 9 12.03 7.06 -20.29
N GLY A 10 12.17 8.18 -20.96
CA GLY A 10 12.39 8.14 -22.41
C GLY A 10 12.23 9.50 -23.07
N SER A 11 13.38 10.01 -23.56
CA SER A 11 13.52 11.08 -24.52
C SER A 11 13.62 12.49 -24.00
N LEU A 12 14.86 12.88 -23.75
CA LEU A 12 15.31 14.28 -23.74
C LEU A 12 15.17 14.85 -25.16
N VAL A 13 14.13 15.62 -25.42
CA VAL A 13 14.04 16.41 -26.68
C VAL A 13 14.82 17.70 -26.48
N LEU A 14 15.99 17.76 -27.06
CA LEU A 14 16.79 18.98 -27.21
C LEU A 14 16.12 19.84 -28.30
N LEU A 15 15.43 20.90 -27.90
CA LEU A 15 14.87 21.85 -28.86
C LEU A 15 15.99 22.81 -29.31
N ALA A 16 16.57 22.54 -30.47
CA ALA A 16 17.47 23.44 -31.14
C ALA A 16 16.66 24.56 -31.82
N LEU A 17 16.74 25.78 -31.31
CA LEU A 17 16.31 26.97 -32.01
C LEU A 17 17.35 27.34 -33.10
N LEU A 18 16.99 27.06 -34.35
CA LEU A 18 17.68 27.55 -35.51
C LEU A 18 17.25 28.99 -35.74
N GLY A 19 18.12 29.92 -35.32
CA GLY A 19 18.09 31.32 -35.75
C GLY A 19 19.09 31.52 -36.88
N CYS A 20 18.63 31.63 -38.11
CA CYS A 20 19.45 32.13 -39.23
C CYS A 20 19.65 33.65 -39.10
N GLY A 21 20.90 34.05 -38.82
CA GLY A 21 21.36 35.41 -38.95
C GLY A 21 22.81 35.37 -39.40
N GLY A 22 23.06 35.51 -40.70
CA GLY A 22 24.41 35.57 -41.29
C GLY A 22 25.06 36.90 -40.98
N GLY A 23 26.13 36.86 -40.16
CA GLY A 23 27.14 37.94 -40.03
C GLY A 23 28.53 37.33 -40.24
N PRO A 24 29.53 38.07 -40.66
CA PRO A 24 30.84 37.51 -41.10
C PRO A 24 31.54 36.82 -39.94
N SER A 25 31.96 35.58 -40.17
CA SER A 25 32.76 34.79 -39.26
C SER A 25 34.11 35.41 -39.02
N GLY A 26 34.28 36.08 -37.90
CA GLY A 26 35.59 36.37 -37.33
C GLY A 26 36.29 35.04 -36.92
N PRO A 27 37.59 34.99 -36.80
CA PRO A 27 38.32 33.78 -36.46
C PRO A 27 37.77 33.22 -35.13
N SER A 28 37.35 31.98 -35.11
CA SER A 28 36.90 31.30 -33.90
C SER A 28 38.05 31.20 -32.90
N GLY A 29 38.07 32.13 -31.93
CA GLY A 29 39.11 32.18 -30.92
C GLY A 29 39.01 31.03 -29.93
N THR A 30 40.16 30.54 -29.51
CA THR A 30 40.27 29.63 -28.36
C THR A 30 39.59 30.20 -27.14
N SER A 31 38.66 29.50 -26.56
CA SER A 31 38.00 29.97 -25.32
C SER A 31 37.71 28.82 -24.38
N LEU A 32 37.77 29.11 -23.10
CA LEU A 32 37.39 28.20 -22.02
C LEU A 32 36.31 28.88 -21.17
N THR A 33 35.15 28.29 -21.09
CA THR A 33 34.12 28.69 -20.15
C THR A 33 34.16 27.76 -18.94
N VAL A 34 34.25 28.33 -17.74
CA VAL A 34 34.16 27.58 -16.49
C VAL A 34 32.84 27.95 -15.82
N ASN A 35 31.91 26.98 -15.87
CA ASN A 35 30.62 27.13 -15.19
C ASN A 35 30.76 26.77 -13.72
N ILE A 36 30.32 27.65 -12.84
CA ILE A 36 30.21 27.41 -11.40
C ILE A 36 28.74 27.43 -11.05
N LEU A 37 28.19 26.26 -10.68
CA LEU A 37 26.77 26.07 -10.49
C LEU A 37 26.46 25.52 -9.08
N GLY A 38 25.20 25.63 -8.64
CA GLY A 38 24.68 25.00 -7.43
C GLY A 38 24.91 25.75 -6.12
N LEU A 39 25.51 26.93 -6.17
CA LEU A 39 25.62 27.84 -5.00
C LEU A 39 24.37 28.73 -4.88
N PRO A 40 24.00 29.14 -3.65
CA PRO A 40 22.92 30.11 -3.46
C PRO A 40 23.26 31.47 -4.11
N THR A 41 22.22 32.22 -4.46
CA THR A 41 22.37 33.55 -5.04
C THR A 41 23.25 34.45 -4.16
N GLY A 42 24.31 35.03 -4.73
CA GLY A 42 25.27 35.90 -4.04
C GLY A 42 26.40 35.15 -3.32
N ALA A 43 26.41 33.82 -3.30
CA ALA A 43 27.52 33.05 -2.78
C ALA A 43 28.64 32.89 -3.82
N SER A 44 29.90 32.93 -3.33
CA SER A 44 31.09 32.76 -4.16
C SER A 44 31.62 31.36 -4.16
N GLY A 45 31.94 30.84 -5.34
CA GLY A 45 32.72 29.62 -5.51
C GLY A 45 34.20 29.84 -5.21
N SER A 46 34.95 28.74 -5.17
CA SER A 46 36.40 28.74 -5.01
C SER A 46 37.02 27.80 -6.05
N VAL A 47 37.33 28.36 -7.21
CA VAL A 47 37.86 27.58 -8.34
C VAL A 47 39.11 28.26 -8.87
N VAL A 48 40.19 27.50 -9.04
CA VAL A 48 41.43 27.95 -9.63
C VAL A 48 41.64 27.28 -10.98
N VAL A 49 41.84 28.08 -12.00
CA VAL A 49 42.17 27.60 -13.36
C VAL A 49 43.62 27.89 -13.64
N SER A 50 44.39 26.86 -14.00
CA SER A 50 45.80 26.99 -14.40
C SER A 50 46.03 26.37 -15.77
N GLY A 51 46.97 26.93 -16.54
CA GLY A 51 47.21 26.50 -17.92
C GLY A 51 48.54 26.93 -18.48
N PRO A 52 48.75 26.81 -19.83
CA PRO A 52 49.99 27.13 -20.51
C PRO A 52 50.44 28.56 -20.28
N GLY A 53 51.77 28.77 -20.34
CA GLY A 53 52.37 30.12 -20.20
C GLY A 53 52.28 30.73 -18.81
N GLY A 54 52.01 29.94 -17.75
CA GLY A 54 51.82 30.44 -16.39
C GLY A 54 50.45 31.03 -16.15
N PHE A 55 49.47 30.72 -17.01
CA PHE A 55 48.09 31.17 -16.82
C PHE A 55 47.52 30.65 -15.49
N THR A 56 47.07 31.54 -14.63
CA THR A 56 46.42 31.22 -13.38
C THR A 56 45.35 32.26 -13.07
N GLN A 57 44.11 31.79 -12.83
CA GLN A 57 42.98 32.65 -12.47
C GLN A 57 42.16 32.01 -11.36
N THR A 58 41.70 32.81 -10.41
CA THR A 58 40.80 32.41 -9.35
C THR A 58 39.39 32.92 -9.65
N LEU A 59 38.41 32.04 -9.60
CA LEU A 59 37.01 32.32 -9.95
C LEU A 59 36.10 32.18 -8.74
N ALA A 60 35.25 33.18 -8.55
CA ALA A 60 34.16 33.16 -7.59
C ALA A 60 32.80 32.83 -8.25
N SER A 61 32.68 33.03 -9.56
CA SER A 61 31.47 32.80 -10.35
C SER A 61 31.83 32.30 -11.76
N THR A 62 30.85 31.87 -12.53
CA THR A 62 31.01 31.48 -13.92
C THR A 62 31.74 32.54 -14.72
N GLN A 63 32.78 32.14 -15.46
CA GLN A 63 33.59 33.04 -16.28
C GLN A 63 33.99 32.35 -17.58
N THR A 64 34.09 33.17 -18.64
CA THR A 64 34.62 32.78 -19.94
C THR A 64 35.94 33.51 -20.21
N PHE A 65 36.98 32.76 -20.54
CA PHE A 65 38.26 33.26 -21.00
C PHE A 65 38.33 33.13 -22.51
N SER A 66 38.52 34.24 -23.19
CA SER A 66 38.66 34.28 -24.64
C SER A 66 40.10 34.54 -25.06
N GLN A 67 40.51 34.05 -26.23
CA GLN A 67 41.84 34.25 -26.79
C GLN A 67 42.97 33.73 -25.89
N ILE A 68 42.74 32.64 -25.21
CA ILE A 68 43.76 31.96 -24.39
C ILE A 68 44.61 30.99 -25.22
N SER A 69 45.83 30.71 -24.77
CA SER A 69 46.76 29.83 -25.46
C SER A 69 46.20 28.39 -25.57
N PRO A 70 46.33 27.74 -26.74
CA PRO A 70 45.98 26.34 -26.83
C PRO A 70 46.82 25.47 -25.88
N GLY A 71 46.23 24.46 -25.30
CA GLY A 71 46.88 23.51 -24.41
C GLY A 71 45.94 22.96 -23.33
N ASN A 72 46.53 22.23 -22.39
CA ASN A 72 45.74 21.65 -21.27
C ASN A 72 45.62 22.67 -20.13
N TYR A 73 44.38 22.87 -19.68
CA TYR A 73 44.02 23.63 -18.52
C TYR A 73 43.54 22.71 -17.41
N THR A 74 43.96 22.98 -16.18
CA THR A 74 43.49 22.30 -15.00
C THR A 74 42.57 23.22 -14.22
N VAL A 75 41.36 22.74 -13.94
CA VAL A 75 40.36 23.43 -13.15
C VAL A 75 40.30 22.73 -11.78
N ASN A 76 40.74 23.42 -10.73
CA ASN A 76 40.74 22.93 -9.37
C ASN A 76 39.67 23.68 -8.55
N ALA A 77 38.77 22.94 -7.93
CA ALA A 77 37.73 23.50 -7.09
C ALA A 77 37.92 23.06 -5.64
N THR A 78 37.54 23.93 -4.72
CA THR A 78 37.53 23.57 -3.30
C THR A 78 36.16 23.82 -2.71
N ASP A 79 35.84 23.08 -1.62
CA ASP A 79 34.61 23.29 -0.86
C ASP A 79 34.51 24.71 -0.31
N VAL A 80 33.29 25.24 -0.20
CA VAL A 80 33.01 26.56 0.32
C VAL A 80 31.93 26.52 1.40
N SER A 81 31.88 27.54 2.27
CA SER A 81 30.90 27.55 3.38
C SER A 81 30.16 28.89 3.46
N PRO A 82 29.41 29.28 2.43
CA PRO A 82 28.63 30.50 2.48
C PRO A 82 27.52 30.41 3.55
N GLY A 83 27.43 31.43 4.39
CA GLY A 83 26.41 31.47 5.46
C GLY A 83 26.50 30.32 6.48
N GLY A 84 27.68 29.69 6.62
CA GLY A 84 27.89 28.57 7.54
C GLY A 84 27.46 27.19 6.98
N THR A 85 26.80 27.14 5.83
CA THR A 85 26.44 25.87 5.17
C THR A 85 27.58 25.43 4.26
N GLN A 86 28.10 24.23 4.46
CA GLN A 86 29.18 23.68 3.64
C GLN A 86 28.63 23.14 2.31
N TYR A 87 29.29 23.52 1.22
CA TYR A 87 29.06 23.03 -0.13
C TYR A 87 30.31 22.33 -0.65
N SER A 88 30.13 21.11 -1.15
CA SER A 88 31.20 20.34 -1.80
C SER A 88 31.19 20.57 -3.29
N ALA A 89 32.39 20.81 -3.84
CA ALA A 89 32.61 20.93 -5.27
C ALA A 89 32.76 19.55 -5.94
N SER A 90 32.22 19.40 -7.14
CA SER A 90 32.39 18.22 -7.97
C SER A 90 32.45 18.59 -9.47
N PRO A 91 33.46 18.13 -10.21
CA PRO A 91 34.69 17.47 -9.73
C PRO A 91 35.63 18.44 -8.98
N LEU A 92 36.44 17.93 -8.04
CA LEU A 92 37.46 18.71 -7.35
C LEU A 92 38.58 19.16 -8.28
N THR A 93 38.88 18.32 -9.28
CA THR A 93 39.91 18.59 -10.29
C THR A 93 39.46 18.03 -11.62
N GLN A 94 39.60 18.80 -12.68
CA GLN A 94 39.40 18.33 -14.06
C GLN A 94 40.43 18.95 -15.01
N SER A 95 40.89 18.19 -16.01
CA SER A 95 41.75 18.65 -17.08
C SER A 95 40.92 18.88 -18.34
N VAL A 96 41.11 20.00 -18.99
CA VAL A 96 40.36 20.41 -20.18
C VAL A 96 41.33 20.82 -21.26
N ALA A 97 41.31 20.13 -22.40
CA ALA A 97 42.12 20.50 -23.54
C ALA A 97 41.44 21.62 -24.35
N VAL A 98 42.02 22.78 -24.35
CA VAL A 98 41.61 23.94 -25.17
C VAL A 98 42.41 23.91 -26.46
N MET A 99 41.71 23.77 -27.58
CA MET A 99 42.32 23.78 -28.91
C MET A 99 41.73 24.91 -29.78
N SER A 100 41.19 24.62 -30.93
CA SER A 100 40.64 25.62 -31.85
C SER A 100 39.16 25.97 -31.57
N ASN A 101 38.45 25.13 -30.81
CA ASN A 101 37.05 25.32 -30.55
C ASN A 101 36.79 25.75 -29.08
N PRO A 102 35.71 26.50 -28.82
CA PRO A 102 35.27 26.79 -27.46
C PRO A 102 35.04 25.52 -26.64
N VAL A 103 35.50 25.48 -25.40
CA VAL A 103 35.36 24.34 -24.48
C VAL A 103 34.73 24.84 -23.18
N THR A 104 33.96 23.96 -22.54
CA THR A 104 33.32 24.26 -21.25
C THR A 104 33.76 23.22 -20.22
N ALA A 105 34.14 23.73 -19.05
CA ALA A 105 34.30 22.96 -17.83
C ALA A 105 33.17 23.32 -16.86
N THR A 106 32.65 22.36 -16.12
CA THR A 106 31.61 22.62 -15.14
C THR A 106 32.04 22.13 -13.76
N VAL A 107 31.91 23.01 -12.77
CA VAL A 107 32.05 22.68 -11.34
C VAL A 107 30.68 22.86 -10.70
N GLN A 108 30.12 21.74 -10.22
CA GLN A 108 28.86 21.69 -9.51
C GLN A 108 29.11 21.71 -8.01
N TYR A 109 28.53 22.67 -7.31
CA TYR A 109 28.50 22.67 -5.85
C TYR A 109 27.18 22.09 -5.35
N SER A 110 27.27 21.22 -4.35
CA SER A 110 26.09 20.68 -3.66
C SER A 110 26.29 20.77 -2.15
N THR A 111 25.21 20.94 -1.42
CA THR A 111 25.25 20.97 0.06
C THR A 111 25.92 19.72 0.59
N SER A 112 26.98 19.89 1.38
CA SER A 112 27.62 18.76 2.08
C SER A 112 26.71 18.30 3.20
N THR A 113 26.28 17.04 3.14
CA THR A 113 25.41 16.45 4.15
C THR A 113 26.20 15.58 5.14
N GLY A 114 25.59 15.31 6.28
CA GLY A 114 26.05 14.33 7.25
C GLY A 114 25.06 13.21 7.44
N SER A 115 25.29 12.36 8.43
CA SER A 115 24.40 11.25 8.80
C SER A 115 24.19 11.21 10.31
N LEU A 116 23.04 10.67 10.72
CA LEU A 116 22.70 10.39 12.10
C LEU A 116 22.30 8.92 12.24
N ALA A 117 23.10 8.12 12.92
CA ALA A 117 22.75 6.76 13.30
C ALA A 117 21.95 6.79 14.61
N VAL A 118 20.72 6.32 14.58
CA VAL A 118 19.87 6.18 15.76
C VAL A 118 19.84 4.72 16.15
N ASN A 119 20.49 4.38 17.28
CA ASN A 119 20.52 3.03 17.82
C ASN A 119 19.41 2.88 18.86
N ILE A 120 18.50 1.97 18.62
CA ILE A 120 17.36 1.67 19.48
C ILE A 120 17.58 0.29 20.09
N SER A 121 17.44 0.18 21.42
CA SER A 121 17.66 -1.06 22.16
C SER A 121 16.63 -1.24 23.27
N GLY A 122 16.58 -2.45 23.87
CA GLY A 122 15.73 -2.76 25.02
C GLY A 122 14.28 -3.11 24.69
N LEU A 123 13.89 -3.13 23.42
CA LEU A 123 12.60 -3.65 22.97
C LEU A 123 12.73 -5.12 22.57
N GLY A 124 11.75 -5.96 22.92
CA GLY A 124 11.69 -7.34 22.43
C GLY A 124 11.51 -7.40 20.90
N THR A 125 11.81 -8.56 20.31
CA THR A 125 11.83 -8.77 18.84
C THR A 125 10.50 -8.48 18.12
N SER A 126 9.39 -8.42 18.84
CA SER A 126 8.05 -8.13 18.32
C SER A 126 7.57 -6.68 18.54
N LYS A 127 8.42 -5.82 19.12
CA LYS A 127 8.03 -4.45 19.49
C LYS A 127 8.69 -3.42 18.61
N SER A 128 7.90 -2.48 18.12
CA SER A 128 8.36 -1.33 17.35
C SER A 128 8.64 -0.15 18.28
N ALA A 129 9.71 0.60 18.02
CA ALA A 129 10.00 1.82 18.75
C ALA A 129 9.08 2.97 18.29
N SER A 130 9.02 4.03 19.11
CA SER A 130 8.39 5.30 18.77
C SER A 130 9.39 6.42 18.93
N VAL A 131 10.19 6.66 17.88
CA VAL A 131 11.24 7.68 17.87
C VAL A 131 11.01 8.62 16.71
N THR A 132 11.04 9.93 16.98
CA THR A 132 10.96 10.96 15.93
C THR A 132 12.27 11.74 15.91
N VAL A 133 12.86 11.87 14.74
CA VAL A 133 14.02 12.74 14.50
C VAL A 133 13.56 13.97 13.76
N SER A 134 13.75 15.15 14.35
CA SER A 134 13.38 16.44 13.75
C SER A 134 14.57 17.41 13.76
N GLY A 135 14.72 18.20 12.70
CA GLY A 135 15.82 19.14 12.54
C GLY A 135 15.55 20.14 11.42
N PRO A 136 16.55 20.82 10.86
CA PRO A 136 16.39 21.85 9.84
C PRO A 136 15.64 21.34 8.60
N GLY A 137 14.33 21.64 8.51
CA GLY A 137 13.47 21.20 7.41
C GLY A 137 13.24 19.69 7.30
N TYR A 138 13.49 18.93 8.39
CA TYR A 138 13.46 17.47 8.40
C TYR A 138 12.63 16.95 9.58
N SER A 139 11.81 15.95 9.31
CA SER A 139 11.12 15.16 10.32
C SER A 139 10.96 13.74 9.82
N HIS A 140 11.40 12.75 10.61
CA HIS A 140 11.31 11.34 10.26
C HIS A 140 10.99 10.49 11.49
N PHE A 141 10.06 9.54 11.31
CA PHE A 141 9.67 8.58 12.34
C PHE A 141 10.44 7.28 12.17
N LEU A 142 10.95 6.74 13.29
CA LEU A 142 11.68 5.48 13.35
C LEU A 142 10.97 4.49 14.28
N ASN A 143 10.72 3.29 13.78
CA ASN A 143 10.21 2.15 14.54
C ASN A 143 11.30 1.15 14.93
N ALA A 144 12.50 1.28 14.37
CA ALA A 144 13.69 0.46 14.64
C ALA A 144 14.97 1.30 14.48
N SER A 145 16.12 0.73 14.82
CA SER A 145 17.42 1.36 14.59
C SER A 145 17.62 1.65 13.11
N ALA A 146 18.09 2.85 12.80
CA ALA A 146 18.35 3.27 11.42
C ALA A 146 19.47 4.31 11.35
N THR A 147 20.12 4.39 10.18
CA THR A 147 21.03 5.48 9.85
C THR A 147 20.36 6.40 8.84
N LEU A 148 20.15 7.65 9.24
CA LEU A 148 19.57 8.70 8.42
C LEU A 148 20.71 9.44 7.71
N SER A 149 20.75 9.38 6.38
CA SER A 149 21.79 9.99 5.55
C SER A 149 21.24 11.23 4.83
N GLY A 150 22.13 12.04 4.27
CA GLY A 150 21.74 13.22 3.50
C GLY A 150 21.23 14.38 4.37
N LEU A 151 21.53 14.40 5.66
CA LEU A 151 21.08 15.42 6.59
C LEU A 151 21.88 16.71 6.45
N VAL A 152 21.20 17.84 6.39
CA VAL A 152 21.85 19.17 6.42
C VAL A 152 22.54 19.34 7.79
N PRO A 153 23.80 19.85 7.84
CA PRO A 153 24.44 20.12 9.12
C PRO A 153 23.62 21.04 10.02
N GLY A 154 23.53 20.68 11.28
CA GLY A 154 22.73 21.42 12.27
C GLY A 154 22.27 20.51 13.42
N ASP A 155 21.46 21.06 14.29
CA ASP A 155 20.95 20.36 15.46
C ASP A 155 19.68 19.55 15.11
N TYR A 156 19.71 18.30 15.47
CA TYR A 156 18.59 17.36 15.35
C TYR A 156 18.14 16.92 16.72
N THR A 157 16.85 17.03 16.97
CA THR A 157 16.22 16.51 18.16
C THR A 157 15.74 15.09 17.91
N VAL A 158 16.24 14.15 18.68
CA VAL A 158 15.78 12.76 18.71
C VAL A 158 14.85 12.65 19.90
N SER A 159 13.54 12.57 19.64
CA SER A 159 12.49 12.42 20.65
C SER A 159 11.96 11.01 20.66
N ALA A 160 11.97 10.36 21.80
CA ALA A 160 11.46 9.01 21.98
C ALA A 160 10.25 9.04 22.91
N ALA A 161 9.19 8.35 22.52
CA ALA A 161 8.01 8.12 23.34
C ALA A 161 7.89 6.63 23.68
N SER A 162 7.14 6.31 24.71
CA SER A 162 6.72 4.93 24.96
C SER A 162 6.00 4.43 23.71
N PRO A 163 6.34 3.24 23.18
CA PRO A 163 5.71 2.73 21.97
C PRO A 163 4.20 2.65 22.19
N ALA A 164 3.43 3.31 21.33
CA ALA A 164 2.00 3.08 21.28
C ALA A 164 1.78 1.66 20.77
N ALA A 165 1.23 0.81 21.61
CA ALA A 165 0.58 -0.44 21.30
C ALA A 165 1.30 -1.45 20.40
N ALA A 166 2.21 -2.20 20.98
CA ALA A 166 2.34 -3.63 20.74
C ALA A 166 2.70 -4.30 22.09
N GLY A 167 1.74 -4.30 23.00
CA GLY A 167 1.87 -4.81 24.35
C GLY A 167 2.00 -3.70 25.39
N CYS A 168 1.28 -3.82 26.45
CA CYS A 168 1.14 -2.93 27.60
C CYS A 168 2.41 -2.68 28.40
N THR A 169 3.56 -2.91 27.86
CA THR A 169 4.79 -2.54 28.51
C THR A 169 4.98 -1.05 28.34
N ASN A 170 4.83 -0.32 29.43
CA ASN A 170 5.41 1.01 29.57
C ASN A 170 6.94 0.89 29.45
N ASN A 171 7.40 0.66 28.22
CA ASN A 171 8.82 0.76 27.94
C ASN A 171 9.17 2.23 27.94
N ILE A 172 9.77 2.69 29.02
CA ILE A 172 10.19 4.08 29.17
C ILE A 172 11.47 4.27 28.37
N PRO A 173 11.48 5.19 27.39
CA PRO A 173 12.68 5.49 26.65
C PRO A 173 13.66 6.32 27.50
N SER A 174 14.92 6.01 27.40
CA SER A 174 16.01 6.76 28.03
C SER A 174 17.15 6.99 27.02
N PRO A 175 17.48 8.26 26.69
CA PRO A 175 16.74 9.46 27.05
C PRO A 175 15.42 9.58 26.25
N SER A 176 14.42 10.26 26.83
CA SER A 176 13.16 10.58 26.12
C SER A 176 13.34 11.66 25.07
N SER A 177 14.40 12.47 25.16
CA SER A 177 14.78 13.45 24.15
C SER A 177 16.28 13.76 24.26
N GLN A 178 16.94 13.95 23.12
CA GLN A 178 18.33 14.40 23.03
C GLN A 178 18.53 15.22 21.77
N ILE A 179 19.46 16.19 21.84
CA ILE A 179 19.87 16.98 20.69
C ILE A 179 21.23 16.47 20.22
N VAL A 180 21.35 16.22 18.91
CA VAL A 180 22.58 15.76 18.25
C VAL A 180 22.93 16.70 17.12
N THR A 181 24.10 17.34 17.21
CA THR A 181 24.60 18.21 16.13
C THR A 181 25.22 17.37 15.02
N VAL A 182 24.54 17.29 13.87
CA VAL A 182 25.05 16.64 12.67
C VAL A 182 26.02 17.56 11.97
N GLN A 183 27.19 17.04 11.61
CA GLN A 183 28.24 17.75 10.89
C GLN A 183 28.36 17.19 9.47
N ALA A 184 28.73 18.03 8.53
CA ALA A 184 29.01 17.62 7.15
C ALA A 184 30.04 16.48 7.08
N LYS A 185 29.83 15.51 6.20
CA LYS A 185 30.74 14.37 5.94
C LYS A 185 31.01 13.52 7.20
N SER A 186 30.16 13.56 8.20
CA SER A 186 30.32 12.84 9.46
C SER A 186 29.04 12.11 9.84
N THR A 187 29.17 10.94 10.43
CA THR A 187 28.05 10.23 11.07
C THR A 187 28.09 10.47 12.57
N LYS A 188 27.00 10.99 13.10
CA LYS A 188 26.78 11.12 14.55
C LYS A 188 25.90 9.97 15.03
N VAL A 189 25.94 9.67 16.32
CA VAL A 189 25.19 8.56 16.92
C VAL A 189 24.30 9.10 18.03
N ALA A 190 23.05 8.68 18.01
CA ALA A 190 22.08 8.83 19.08
C ALA A 190 21.70 7.44 19.60
N ASN A 191 21.71 7.24 20.90
CA ASN A 191 21.27 6.00 21.51
C ASN A 191 19.98 6.24 22.27
N VAL A 192 18.99 5.38 22.06
CA VAL A 192 17.74 5.34 22.81
C VAL A 192 17.57 3.92 23.35
N SER A 193 17.54 3.78 24.66
CA SER A 193 17.25 2.50 25.31
C SER A 193 15.85 2.51 25.90
N TYR A 194 15.13 1.44 25.72
CA TYR A 194 13.83 1.23 26.34
C TYR A 194 13.97 0.23 27.50
N ALA A 195 13.44 0.57 28.65
CA ALA A 195 13.37 -0.33 29.79
C ALA A 195 11.92 -0.44 30.27
N PRO A 196 11.47 -1.62 30.73
CA PRO A 196 10.18 -1.74 31.40
C PRO A 196 10.08 -0.78 32.57
N ALA A 197 8.92 -0.16 32.76
CA ALA A 197 8.65 0.52 34.02
C ALA A 197 8.75 -0.50 35.17
N ALA A 198 9.46 -0.16 36.20
CA ALA A 198 9.57 -1.03 37.38
C ALA A 198 8.23 -1.05 38.11
N SER A 199 7.43 -2.11 37.93
CA SER A 199 6.24 -2.34 38.75
C SER A 199 6.03 -3.84 38.96
N GLY A 200 5.70 -4.22 40.16
CA GLY A 200 5.28 -5.60 40.50
C GLY A 200 3.79 -5.86 40.23
N THR A 201 3.05 -4.86 39.73
CA THR A 201 1.61 -4.92 39.45
C THR A 201 1.43 -5.10 37.94
N VAL A 202 0.53 -5.98 37.52
CA VAL A 202 0.20 -6.18 36.10
C VAL A 202 -0.28 -4.88 35.46
N ASN A 203 0.00 -4.70 34.18
CA ASN A 203 -0.61 -3.70 33.34
C ASN A 203 -1.39 -4.38 32.22
N LEU A 204 -2.63 -4.01 32.00
CA LEU A 204 -3.47 -4.44 30.90
C LEU A 204 -3.60 -3.30 29.89
N CYS A 205 -3.65 -3.61 28.61
CA CYS A 205 -4.03 -2.62 27.59
C CYS A 205 -4.64 -3.29 26.38
N ILE A 206 -5.19 -2.51 25.47
CA ILE A 206 -5.59 -2.97 24.16
C ILE A 206 -4.45 -2.73 23.18
N ALA A 207 -3.77 -3.81 22.78
CA ALA A 207 -2.60 -3.76 21.89
C ALA A 207 -2.98 -3.61 20.41
N GLY A 208 -4.23 -3.89 20.05
CA GLY A 208 -4.72 -3.76 18.68
C GLY A 208 -6.21 -4.03 18.60
N MET A 209 -6.81 -3.50 17.54
CA MET A 209 -8.24 -3.70 17.27
C MET A 209 -8.50 -3.51 15.78
N TYR A 210 -9.29 -4.39 15.17
CA TYR A 210 -9.73 -4.21 13.80
C TYR A 210 -11.12 -4.80 13.54
N LEU A 211 -11.77 -4.33 12.47
CA LEU A 211 -13.00 -4.88 11.91
C LEU A 211 -12.67 -5.73 10.68
N ILE A 212 -13.27 -6.92 10.59
CA ILE A 212 -13.09 -7.84 9.48
C ILE A 212 -14.45 -8.32 8.94
N GLN A 213 -14.57 -8.40 7.61
CA GLN A 213 -15.76 -8.91 6.92
C GLN A 213 -15.50 -10.20 6.15
N SER A 214 -14.30 -10.39 5.63
CA SER A 214 -13.83 -11.62 4.98
C SER A 214 -12.33 -11.76 5.15
N ALA A 215 -11.56 -10.71 4.90
CA ALA A 215 -10.11 -10.62 5.03
C ALA A 215 -9.73 -9.30 5.70
N GLN A 216 -8.68 -9.29 6.50
CA GLN A 216 -8.13 -8.08 7.14
C GLN A 216 -6.74 -8.39 7.70
N ASN A 217 -6.01 -7.36 8.04
CA ASN A 217 -4.78 -7.40 8.82
C ASN A 217 -4.86 -6.47 10.05
N LEU A 218 -3.91 -6.61 10.96
CA LEU A 218 -3.89 -5.82 12.19
C LEU A 218 -3.80 -4.30 11.93
N ALA A 219 -3.21 -3.89 10.81
CA ALA A 219 -3.16 -2.49 10.41
C ALA A 219 -4.50 -1.92 9.92
N GLY A 220 -5.54 -2.76 9.76
CA GLY A 220 -6.85 -2.34 9.29
C GLY A 220 -6.85 -1.81 7.85
N SER A 221 -5.92 -2.32 7.01
CA SER A 221 -5.68 -1.75 5.67
C SER A 221 -6.71 -2.15 4.61
N VAL A 222 -7.54 -3.17 4.89
CA VAL A 222 -8.57 -3.65 3.95
C VAL A 222 -9.86 -2.86 4.15
N PRO A 223 -10.43 -2.25 3.09
CA PRO A 223 -11.65 -1.48 3.21
C PRO A 223 -12.86 -2.34 3.61
N LEU A 224 -13.79 -1.75 4.34
CA LEU A 224 -15.05 -2.36 4.74
C LEU A 224 -16.17 -2.00 3.74
N VAL A 225 -17.02 -2.96 3.47
CA VAL A 225 -18.23 -2.76 2.67
C VAL A 225 -19.32 -2.13 3.55
N GLN A 226 -19.81 -0.98 3.13
CA GLN A 226 -20.91 -0.29 3.80
C GLN A 226 -22.17 -1.18 3.90
N ASN A 227 -22.89 -1.10 5.01
CA ASN A 227 -24.10 -1.89 5.26
C ASN A 227 -23.89 -3.42 5.30
N ARG A 228 -22.65 -3.90 5.43
CA ARG A 228 -22.34 -5.32 5.67
C ARG A 228 -21.79 -5.47 7.09
N SER A 229 -22.35 -6.41 7.88
CA SER A 229 -21.85 -6.68 9.24
C SER A 229 -20.35 -7.01 9.24
N ALA A 230 -19.67 -6.59 10.30
CA ALA A 230 -18.25 -6.84 10.48
C ALA A 230 -17.98 -7.45 11.85
N TYR A 231 -16.96 -8.29 11.94
CA TYR A 231 -16.54 -8.89 13.20
C TYR A 231 -15.39 -8.06 13.78
N LEU A 232 -15.64 -7.48 14.95
CA LEU A 232 -14.63 -6.72 15.69
C LEU A 232 -13.78 -7.70 16.47
N ARG A 233 -12.44 -7.58 16.36
CA ARG A 233 -11.49 -8.28 17.20
C ARG A 233 -10.71 -7.25 18.00
N VAL A 234 -10.71 -7.40 19.34
CA VAL A 234 -9.97 -6.54 20.28
C VAL A 234 -8.94 -7.38 20.99
N PHE A 235 -7.67 -7.03 20.87
CA PHE A 235 -6.55 -7.75 21.44
C PHE A 235 -6.13 -7.06 22.74
N VAL A 236 -6.61 -7.59 23.86
CA VAL A 236 -6.12 -7.20 25.20
C VAL A 236 -4.88 -8.01 25.51
N VAL A 237 -3.85 -7.35 25.99
CA VAL A 237 -2.62 -7.99 26.43
C VAL A 237 -2.20 -7.50 27.81
N ALA A 238 -1.38 -8.30 28.50
CA ALA A 238 -0.75 -7.95 29.76
C ALA A 238 0.76 -7.79 29.57
N ASP A 239 1.38 -6.91 30.35
CA ASP A 239 2.81 -6.66 30.30
C ASP A 239 3.66 -7.82 30.86
N GLN A 240 3.06 -8.72 31.64
CA GLN A 240 3.71 -9.85 32.29
C GLN A 240 2.76 -11.04 32.46
N PRO A 241 3.26 -12.26 32.74
CA PRO A 241 2.43 -13.38 33.15
C PRO A 241 1.54 -12.99 34.33
N ASN A 242 0.28 -13.35 34.29
CA ASN A 242 -0.70 -12.85 35.21
C ASN A 242 -1.75 -13.90 35.56
N THR A 243 -2.46 -13.67 36.67
CA THR A 243 -3.70 -14.32 37.03
C THR A 243 -4.73 -13.22 37.23
N VAL A 244 -5.44 -12.86 36.16
CA VAL A 244 -6.53 -11.89 36.26
C VAL A 244 -7.80 -12.56 36.78
N PRO A 245 -8.81 -11.77 37.22
CA PRO A 245 -10.13 -12.29 37.60
C PRO A 245 -10.69 -13.21 36.50
N PRO A 246 -11.52 -14.20 36.85
CA PRO A 246 -12.03 -15.21 35.92
C PRO A 246 -12.87 -14.63 34.78
N SER A 247 -13.17 -13.34 34.80
CA SER A 247 -13.86 -12.62 33.73
C SER A 247 -13.32 -11.20 33.58
N LEU A 248 -12.86 -10.86 32.38
CA LEU A 248 -12.39 -9.53 32.03
C LEU A 248 -13.36 -8.90 31.00
N SER A 249 -13.76 -7.67 31.26
CA SER A 249 -14.70 -6.93 30.42
C SER A 249 -13.96 -5.94 29.51
N VAL A 250 -14.40 -5.85 28.26
CA VAL A 250 -14.07 -4.76 27.33
C VAL A 250 -15.34 -4.02 26.97
N ARG A 251 -15.42 -2.74 27.32
CA ARG A 251 -16.50 -1.84 26.90
C ARG A 251 -16.23 -1.33 25.50
N LEU A 252 -17.23 -1.35 24.65
CA LEU A 252 -17.20 -0.86 23.28
C LEU A 252 -18.14 0.35 23.14
N ARG A 253 -17.65 1.44 22.57
CA ARG A 253 -18.44 2.61 22.21
C ARG A 253 -18.30 2.86 20.72
N VAL A 254 -19.41 2.78 20.00
CA VAL A 254 -19.48 2.95 18.55
C VAL A 254 -19.95 4.36 18.24
N PHE A 255 -19.21 5.09 17.44
CA PHE A 255 -19.51 6.45 17.04
C PHE A 255 -19.70 6.54 15.53
N GLN A 256 -20.54 7.48 15.13
CA GLN A 256 -20.73 7.89 13.74
C GLN A 256 -20.51 9.40 13.64
N ASN A 257 -19.50 9.84 12.90
CA ASN A 257 -19.13 11.27 12.81
C ASN A 257 -19.03 11.92 14.21
N SER A 258 -18.34 11.25 15.15
CA SER A 258 -18.15 11.64 16.55
C SER A 258 -19.42 11.60 17.43
N VAL A 259 -20.57 11.17 16.91
CA VAL A 259 -21.80 10.98 17.69
C VAL A 259 -21.85 9.55 18.20
N LEU A 260 -22.05 9.37 19.51
CA LEU A 260 -22.19 8.05 20.12
C LEU A 260 -23.49 7.39 19.66
N MET A 261 -23.38 6.25 18.99
CA MET A 261 -24.52 5.49 18.45
C MET A 261 -24.87 4.28 19.31
N LYS A 262 -23.86 3.66 19.94
CA LYS A 262 -24.05 2.44 20.71
C LYS A 262 -22.96 2.28 21.76
N THR A 263 -23.33 1.74 22.91
CA THR A 263 -22.41 1.21 23.92
C THR A 263 -22.75 -0.24 24.17
N ASP A 264 -21.74 -1.09 24.22
CA ASP A 264 -21.86 -2.51 24.51
C ASP A 264 -20.65 -3.00 25.32
N SER A 265 -20.67 -4.23 25.80
CA SER A 265 -19.55 -4.83 26.52
C SER A 265 -19.38 -6.29 26.14
N VAL A 266 -18.13 -6.71 26.00
CA VAL A 266 -17.75 -8.10 25.79
C VAL A 266 -17.07 -8.59 27.05
N VAL A 267 -17.65 -9.58 27.70
CA VAL A 267 -17.06 -10.24 28.86
C VAL A 267 -16.46 -11.57 28.45
N LYS A 268 -15.25 -11.85 28.86
CA LYS A 268 -14.56 -13.08 28.54
C LYS A 268 -13.95 -13.71 29.78
N ALA A 269 -14.23 -15.01 29.98
CA ALA A 269 -13.55 -15.81 30.98
C ALA A 269 -12.21 -16.28 30.43
N LEU A 270 -11.12 -16.07 31.19
CA LEU A 270 -9.76 -16.43 30.84
C LEU A 270 -9.03 -16.96 32.05
N ALA A 271 -8.08 -17.87 31.83
CA ALA A 271 -7.13 -18.28 32.87
C ALA A 271 -6.03 -17.22 33.07
N GLN A 272 -5.66 -16.56 31.99
CA GLN A 272 -4.71 -15.44 31.97
C GLN A 272 -4.94 -14.58 30.71
N VAL A 273 -4.55 -13.32 30.76
CA VAL A 273 -4.50 -12.42 29.60
C VAL A 273 -3.19 -12.70 28.84
N PRO A 274 -3.24 -12.84 27.49
CA PRO A 274 -2.02 -13.00 26.69
C PRO A 274 -1.02 -11.85 26.90
N SER A 275 0.27 -12.12 26.77
CA SER A 275 1.31 -11.08 26.82
C SER A 275 1.69 -10.52 25.45
N ALA A 276 1.09 -11.03 24.36
CA ALA A 276 1.30 -10.58 23.00
C ALA A 276 0.03 -10.78 22.17
N ILE A 277 -0.09 -10.05 21.06
CA ILE A 277 -1.15 -10.29 20.09
C ILE A 277 -0.96 -11.67 19.46
N ASP A 278 -2.03 -12.45 19.46
CA ASP A 278 -2.12 -13.71 18.74
C ASP A 278 -3.45 -13.75 17.97
N GLU A 279 -3.35 -13.62 16.65
CA GLU A 279 -4.50 -13.63 15.73
C GLU A 279 -4.97 -15.05 15.40
N SER A 280 -4.20 -16.09 15.73
CA SER A 280 -4.44 -17.47 15.31
C SER A 280 -5.70 -18.11 15.92
N SER A 281 -6.26 -17.50 16.95
CA SER A 281 -7.47 -17.99 17.61
C SER A 281 -8.43 -16.87 18.00
N LEU A 282 -9.73 -17.08 17.81
CA LEU A 282 -10.77 -16.19 18.34
C LEU A 282 -10.79 -16.18 19.87
N ASN A 283 -10.19 -17.19 20.50
CA ASN A 283 -10.06 -17.22 21.96
C ASN A 283 -9.00 -16.26 22.50
N ASN A 284 -8.16 -15.69 21.66
CA ASN A 284 -7.10 -14.76 22.05
C ASN A 284 -7.49 -13.29 21.86
N SER A 285 -8.76 -13.03 21.54
CA SER A 285 -9.31 -11.68 21.37
C SER A 285 -10.71 -11.56 21.99
N TRP A 286 -11.12 -10.36 22.35
CA TRP A 286 -12.50 -10.02 22.70
C TRP A 286 -13.23 -9.67 21.42
N ASN A 287 -14.29 -10.41 21.13
CA ASN A 287 -14.89 -10.39 19.80
C ASN A 287 -16.34 -9.95 19.86
N TYR A 288 -16.72 -9.13 18.86
CA TYR A 288 -18.07 -8.60 18.78
C TYR A 288 -18.56 -8.53 17.33
N LEU A 289 -19.73 -9.09 17.04
CA LEU A 289 -20.35 -8.93 15.72
C LEU A 289 -21.04 -7.56 15.66
N LEU A 290 -20.41 -6.61 14.99
CA LEU A 290 -20.98 -5.28 14.78
C LEU A 290 -22.02 -5.33 13.67
N PRO A 291 -23.30 -4.99 13.95
CA PRO A 291 -24.37 -5.02 12.97
C PRO A 291 -24.16 -4.06 11.81
N SER A 292 -24.70 -4.43 10.66
CA SER A 292 -24.49 -3.76 9.38
C SER A 292 -24.85 -2.26 9.38
N GLN A 293 -25.85 -1.85 10.14
CA GLN A 293 -26.28 -0.44 10.24
C GLN A 293 -25.21 0.49 10.79
N TYR A 294 -24.23 -0.04 11.55
CA TYR A 294 -23.12 0.75 12.09
C TYR A 294 -21.91 0.81 11.17
N ILE A 295 -21.87 -0.03 10.14
CA ILE A 295 -20.76 -0.01 9.15
C ILE A 295 -21.06 1.06 8.11
N GLN A 296 -20.69 2.30 8.43
CA GLN A 296 -20.95 3.50 7.63
C GLN A 296 -19.68 4.36 7.53
N PRO A 297 -19.52 5.19 6.48
CA PRO A 297 -18.46 6.20 6.45
C PRO A 297 -18.50 7.11 7.68
N GLY A 298 -17.35 7.38 8.29
CA GLY A 298 -17.26 8.16 9.55
C GLY A 298 -17.42 7.32 10.82
N LEU A 299 -17.43 5.98 10.69
CA LEU A 299 -17.36 5.05 11.83
C LEU A 299 -16.08 5.27 12.62
N SER A 300 -16.19 5.26 13.95
CA SER A 300 -15.05 5.06 14.87
C SER A 300 -15.51 4.23 16.07
N ILE A 301 -14.57 3.51 16.67
CA ILE A 301 -14.85 2.65 17.82
C ILE A 301 -13.82 2.94 18.91
N GLU A 302 -14.30 3.19 20.12
CA GLU A 302 -13.50 3.22 21.33
C GLU A 302 -13.72 1.92 22.10
N ALA A 303 -12.64 1.26 22.44
CA ALA A 303 -12.64 0.11 23.32
C ALA A 303 -11.90 0.45 24.62
N THR A 304 -12.45 0.04 25.77
CA THR A 304 -11.84 0.21 27.09
C THR A 304 -11.76 -1.15 27.76
N VAL A 305 -10.57 -1.64 28.07
CA VAL A 305 -10.39 -2.82 28.92
C VAL A 305 -10.61 -2.45 30.38
N ASP A 306 -11.13 -3.38 31.14
CA ASP A 306 -11.46 -3.22 32.56
C ASP A 306 -12.14 -1.87 32.92
N PRO A 307 -13.28 -1.53 32.29
CA PRO A 307 -13.91 -0.22 32.48
C PRO A 307 -14.42 0.02 33.91
N GLY A 308 -14.42 -1.00 34.76
CA GLY A 308 -14.81 -0.96 36.16
C GLY A 308 -13.64 -0.84 37.12
N ASN A 309 -12.39 -0.84 36.62
CA ASN A 309 -11.16 -0.84 37.40
C ASN A 309 -11.18 -1.93 38.50
N THR A 310 -11.48 -3.17 38.05
CA THR A 310 -11.60 -4.35 38.93
C THR A 310 -10.28 -5.08 39.11
N VAL A 311 -9.34 -4.87 38.18
CA VAL A 311 -7.97 -5.34 38.22
C VAL A 311 -7.09 -4.21 38.71
N ALA A 312 -6.29 -4.46 39.75
CA ALA A 312 -5.29 -3.47 40.17
C ALA A 312 -4.14 -3.45 39.15
N GLU A 313 -3.99 -2.34 38.47
CA GLU A 313 -3.03 -2.16 37.38
C GLU A 313 -1.94 -1.14 37.73
N SER A 314 -0.81 -1.24 37.08
CA SER A 314 0.27 -0.24 37.23
C SER A 314 -0.03 1.05 36.47
N ASN A 315 -0.95 0.99 35.46
CA ASN A 315 -1.35 2.14 34.66
C ASN A 315 -2.73 1.93 34.04
N ASP A 316 -3.78 2.58 34.56
CA ASP A 316 -5.13 2.53 34.00
C ASP A 316 -5.31 3.49 32.82
N SER A 317 -4.34 4.36 32.54
CA SER A 317 -4.50 5.41 31.51
C SER A 317 -4.36 4.89 30.07
N ASP A 318 -3.79 3.71 29.86
CA ASP A 318 -3.59 3.05 28.57
C ASP A 318 -4.64 1.96 28.26
N ASN A 319 -5.67 1.87 29.11
CA ASN A 319 -6.79 0.94 28.95
C ASN A 319 -7.73 1.29 27.77
N VAL A 320 -7.53 2.42 27.12
CA VAL A 320 -8.41 2.90 26.05
C VAL A 320 -7.71 2.80 24.69
N TYR A 321 -8.39 2.21 23.71
CA TYR A 321 -7.93 2.16 22.32
C TYR A 321 -8.99 2.75 21.40
N GLN A 322 -8.52 3.53 20.39
CA GLN A 322 -9.38 4.16 19.38
C GLN A 322 -9.10 3.56 18.01
N LEU A 323 -10.11 2.95 17.39
CA LEU A 323 -10.14 2.64 15.97
C LEU A 323 -10.75 3.85 15.25
N SER A 324 -9.88 4.71 14.72
CA SER A 324 -10.29 5.96 14.10
C SER A 324 -10.52 5.77 12.60
N SER A 325 -11.72 6.10 12.13
CA SER A 325 -12.07 6.23 10.71
C SER A 325 -11.61 5.06 9.81
N PRO A 326 -12.02 3.80 10.09
CA PRO A 326 -11.78 2.72 9.16
C PRO A 326 -12.36 3.07 7.78
N ASP A 327 -11.69 2.62 6.72
CA ASP A 327 -12.11 2.89 5.35
C ASP A 327 -13.40 2.12 5.04
N VAL A 328 -14.54 2.78 5.07
CA VAL A 328 -15.86 2.20 4.77
C VAL A 328 -16.37 2.79 3.45
N ARG A 329 -16.62 1.92 2.48
CA ARG A 329 -17.07 2.34 1.14
C ARG A 329 -18.31 1.59 0.69
N SER A 330 -19.13 2.26 -0.13
CA SER A 330 -20.28 1.66 -0.80
C SER A 330 -19.81 0.78 -1.96
N VAL A 331 -20.46 -0.37 -2.10
CA VAL A 331 -20.30 -1.28 -3.24
C VAL A 331 -21.68 -1.47 -3.87
N PRO A 332 -21.83 -1.39 -5.21
CA PRO A 332 -23.11 -1.59 -5.85
C PRO A 332 -23.60 -3.04 -5.70
N THR A 333 -24.91 -3.21 -5.86
CA THR A 333 -25.52 -4.55 -5.98
C THR A 333 -24.95 -5.27 -7.21
N VAL A 334 -24.51 -6.50 -7.03
CA VAL A 334 -23.92 -7.32 -8.11
C VAL A 334 -25.05 -8.07 -8.84
N PRO A 335 -25.38 -7.73 -10.10
CA PRO A 335 -26.40 -8.40 -10.87
C PRO A 335 -25.82 -9.60 -11.62
N VAL A 336 -26.32 -10.81 -11.34
CA VAL A 336 -25.86 -12.05 -12.00
C VAL A 336 -27.04 -12.80 -12.61
N THR A 337 -26.89 -13.21 -13.87
CA THR A 337 -27.81 -14.14 -14.54
C THR A 337 -27.14 -15.48 -14.71
N PHE A 338 -27.63 -16.49 -14.00
CA PHE A 338 -27.24 -17.87 -14.24
C PHE A 338 -27.90 -18.41 -15.49
N VAL A 339 -27.12 -19.05 -16.34
CA VAL A 339 -27.57 -19.59 -17.63
C VAL A 339 -27.46 -21.11 -17.60
N PRO A 340 -28.57 -21.87 -17.52
CA PRO A 340 -28.50 -23.31 -17.69
C PRO A 340 -27.98 -23.65 -19.10
N VAL A 341 -26.91 -24.44 -19.22
CA VAL A 341 -26.33 -24.88 -20.49
C VAL A 341 -26.82 -26.28 -20.81
N LEU A 342 -27.50 -26.43 -21.98
CA LEU A 342 -27.94 -27.70 -22.50
C LEU A 342 -27.00 -28.18 -23.62
N GLN A 343 -26.24 -29.23 -23.38
CA GLN A 343 -25.39 -29.89 -24.36
C GLN A 343 -26.24 -30.87 -25.18
N LEU A 344 -26.54 -30.54 -26.44
CA LEU A 344 -27.46 -31.29 -27.28
C LEU A 344 -26.96 -32.69 -27.62
N SER A 345 -25.65 -32.88 -27.74
CA SER A 345 -25.03 -34.19 -28.05
C SER A 345 -25.22 -35.24 -26.96
N THR A 346 -25.28 -34.81 -25.69
CA THR A 346 -25.41 -35.67 -24.53
C THR A 346 -26.77 -35.57 -23.84
N ASN A 347 -27.58 -34.59 -24.25
CA ASN A 347 -28.83 -34.19 -23.61
C ASN A 347 -28.65 -33.85 -22.11
N GLN A 348 -27.46 -33.32 -21.74
CA GLN A 348 -27.14 -32.92 -20.37
C GLN A 348 -27.33 -31.43 -20.18
N GLN A 349 -28.10 -31.06 -19.16
CA GLN A 349 -28.34 -29.69 -18.79
C GLN A 349 -27.80 -29.39 -17.41
N GLY A 350 -27.13 -28.24 -17.24
CA GLY A 350 -26.67 -27.75 -15.94
C GLY A 350 -27.83 -27.54 -14.97
N ASN A 351 -27.67 -28.05 -13.75
CA ASN A 351 -28.70 -28.01 -12.71
C ASN A 351 -28.64 -26.70 -11.91
N ILE A 352 -29.12 -25.63 -12.52
CA ILE A 352 -29.30 -24.32 -11.87
C ILE A 352 -30.75 -23.89 -11.95
N THR A 353 -31.34 -23.49 -10.82
CA THR A 353 -32.75 -23.12 -10.68
C THR A 353 -32.88 -21.96 -9.69
N ASP A 354 -34.04 -21.34 -9.62
CA ASP A 354 -34.33 -20.32 -8.60
C ASP A 354 -34.20 -20.86 -7.17
N ALA A 355 -34.44 -22.17 -6.95
CA ALA A 355 -34.34 -22.80 -5.66
C ALA A 355 -32.88 -22.96 -5.18
N ASN A 356 -31.92 -23.18 -6.07
CA ASN A 356 -30.53 -23.46 -5.70
C ASN A 356 -29.53 -22.34 -6.06
N LYS A 357 -29.91 -21.28 -6.79
CA LYS A 357 -29.01 -20.20 -7.21
C LYS A 357 -28.24 -19.54 -6.07
N ASN A 358 -28.87 -19.43 -4.88
CA ASN A 358 -28.20 -18.87 -3.71
C ASN A 358 -27.06 -19.77 -3.21
N SER A 359 -27.18 -21.10 -3.33
CA SER A 359 -26.10 -22.05 -2.97
C SER A 359 -24.89 -21.92 -3.90
N PHE A 360 -25.12 -21.65 -5.19
CA PHE A 360 -24.03 -21.36 -6.14
C PHE A 360 -23.29 -20.05 -5.81
N PHE A 361 -23.98 -19.05 -5.30
CA PHE A 361 -23.40 -17.74 -5.02
C PHE A 361 -22.89 -17.59 -3.57
N ALA A 362 -23.13 -18.56 -2.70
CA ALA A 362 -22.87 -18.44 -1.26
C ALA A 362 -21.39 -18.19 -0.96
N VAL A 363 -20.47 -18.89 -1.62
CA VAL A 363 -19.02 -18.74 -1.43
C VAL A 363 -18.54 -17.36 -1.90
N ALA A 364 -18.99 -16.92 -3.06
CA ALA A 364 -18.66 -15.58 -3.56
C ALA A 364 -19.11 -14.47 -2.58
N ARG A 365 -20.30 -14.62 -1.99
CA ARG A 365 -20.82 -13.68 -0.99
C ARG A 365 -20.00 -13.66 0.30
N SER A 366 -19.49 -14.80 0.75
CA SER A 366 -18.68 -14.87 1.98
C SER A 366 -17.26 -14.33 1.79
N MET A 367 -16.66 -14.56 0.61
CA MET A 367 -15.26 -14.21 0.35
C MET A 367 -15.08 -12.79 -0.20
N HIS A 368 -15.95 -12.36 -1.13
CA HIS A 368 -15.74 -11.10 -1.85
C HIS A 368 -16.44 -9.89 -1.21
N PRO A 369 -16.02 -8.66 -1.53
CA PRO A 369 -16.58 -7.42 -1.00
C PRO A 369 -17.95 -7.11 -1.61
N ILE A 370 -18.95 -7.94 -1.29
CA ILE A 370 -20.30 -7.87 -1.82
C ILE A 370 -21.26 -7.58 -0.67
N ASN A 371 -22.15 -6.59 -0.84
CA ASN A 371 -23.24 -6.32 0.08
C ASN A 371 -24.57 -6.85 -0.45
N GLY A 372 -24.97 -6.40 -1.64
CA GLY A 372 -26.21 -6.79 -2.30
C GLY A 372 -25.96 -7.63 -3.54
N VAL A 373 -26.88 -8.54 -3.84
CA VAL A 373 -26.87 -9.32 -5.09
C VAL A 373 -28.26 -9.40 -5.69
N ASP A 374 -28.34 -9.32 -7.01
CA ASP A 374 -29.55 -9.57 -7.78
C ASP A 374 -29.31 -10.80 -8.66
N LEU A 375 -29.74 -11.98 -8.17
CA LEU A 375 -29.56 -13.28 -8.82
C LEU A 375 -30.80 -13.67 -9.63
N GLN A 376 -30.61 -13.94 -10.90
CA GLN A 376 -31.65 -14.44 -11.80
C GLN A 376 -31.19 -15.75 -12.43
N VAL A 377 -32.14 -16.60 -12.78
CA VAL A 377 -31.89 -17.79 -13.61
C VAL A 377 -32.61 -17.59 -14.93
N ARG A 378 -31.90 -17.77 -16.04
CA ARG A 378 -32.48 -17.66 -17.38
C ARG A 378 -33.54 -18.75 -17.57
N ALA A 379 -34.75 -18.39 -17.94
CA ALA A 379 -35.87 -19.30 -18.04
C ALA A 379 -35.64 -20.41 -19.10
N ASN A 380 -35.09 -20.03 -20.27
CA ASN A 380 -34.76 -20.98 -21.33
C ASN A 380 -33.27 -21.32 -21.29
N PRO A 381 -32.89 -22.60 -21.26
CA PRO A 381 -31.50 -23.01 -21.31
C PRO A 381 -30.84 -22.55 -22.62
N MET A 382 -29.54 -22.29 -22.54
CA MET A 382 -28.71 -22.05 -23.71
C MET A 382 -28.29 -23.39 -24.29
N SER A 383 -28.80 -23.70 -25.48
CA SER A 383 -28.45 -24.94 -26.18
C SER A 383 -27.12 -24.79 -26.92
N THR A 384 -26.27 -25.81 -26.84
CA THR A 384 -25.01 -25.90 -27.57
C THR A 384 -24.82 -27.29 -28.18
N SER A 385 -24.28 -27.35 -29.39
CA SER A 385 -23.84 -28.60 -30.01
C SER A 385 -22.48 -29.07 -29.48
N THR A 386 -21.78 -28.20 -28.73
CA THR A 386 -20.46 -28.46 -28.18
C THR A 386 -20.57 -29.27 -26.89
N THR A 387 -19.79 -30.34 -26.79
CA THR A 387 -19.64 -31.13 -25.55
C THR A 387 -18.43 -30.68 -24.78
N LEU A 388 -18.59 -30.45 -23.47
CA LEU A 388 -17.51 -30.07 -22.58
C LEU A 388 -16.69 -31.33 -22.17
N GLN A 389 -15.37 -31.26 -22.37
CA GLN A 389 -14.43 -32.33 -22.08
C GLN A 389 -13.55 -32.00 -20.85
N SER A 390 -13.06 -33.05 -20.17
CA SER A 390 -12.19 -32.88 -18.98
C SER A 390 -10.82 -32.28 -19.28
N ASN A 391 -10.35 -32.37 -20.53
CA ASN A 391 -9.11 -31.77 -21.00
C ASN A 391 -9.26 -30.26 -21.38
N GLY A 392 -10.46 -29.69 -21.28
CA GLY A 392 -10.75 -28.31 -21.60
C GLY A 392 -11.37 -28.08 -22.99
N ASP A 393 -11.44 -29.11 -23.83
CA ASP A 393 -12.04 -28.95 -25.16
C ASP A 393 -13.52 -28.58 -25.02
N GLY A 394 -13.96 -27.64 -25.85
CA GLY A 394 -15.33 -27.12 -25.88
C GLY A 394 -15.63 -26.01 -24.87
N TRP A 395 -14.85 -25.86 -23.80
CA TRP A 395 -15.13 -24.86 -22.75
C TRP A 395 -15.09 -23.43 -23.30
N GLN A 396 -14.05 -23.10 -24.09
CA GLN A 396 -13.95 -21.76 -24.69
C GLN A 396 -15.14 -21.47 -25.62
N THR A 397 -15.54 -22.44 -26.44
CA THR A 397 -16.69 -22.27 -27.36
C THR A 397 -17.99 -21.97 -26.62
N VAL A 398 -18.23 -22.66 -25.50
CA VAL A 398 -19.43 -22.43 -24.69
C VAL A 398 -19.33 -21.10 -23.92
N LEU A 399 -18.15 -20.73 -23.43
CA LEU A 399 -17.91 -19.43 -22.80
C LEU A 399 -18.17 -18.29 -23.80
N ASP A 400 -17.76 -18.44 -25.07
CA ASP A 400 -18.01 -17.44 -26.13
C ASP A 400 -19.52 -17.24 -26.38
N GLN A 401 -20.31 -18.33 -26.28
CA GLN A 401 -21.77 -18.26 -26.40
C GLN A 401 -22.39 -17.55 -25.18
N VAL A 402 -21.91 -17.82 -23.96
CA VAL A 402 -22.33 -17.09 -22.75
C VAL A 402 -21.96 -15.61 -22.87
N ASN A 403 -20.77 -15.30 -23.38
CA ASN A 403 -20.31 -13.94 -23.59
C ASN A 403 -21.16 -13.18 -24.64
N ALA A 404 -21.55 -13.86 -25.72
CA ALA A 404 -22.46 -13.28 -26.70
C ALA A 404 -23.83 -12.95 -26.09
N ALA A 405 -24.34 -13.80 -25.19
CA ALA A 405 -25.57 -13.54 -24.45
C ALA A 405 -25.41 -12.35 -23.48
N ALA A 406 -24.27 -12.25 -22.79
CA ALA A 406 -23.95 -11.11 -21.92
C ALA A 406 -23.79 -9.80 -22.71
N ALA A 407 -23.20 -9.86 -23.90
CA ALA A 407 -23.02 -8.69 -24.79
C ALA A 407 -24.35 -8.17 -25.35
N ALA A 408 -25.32 -9.06 -25.57
CA ALA A 408 -26.65 -8.70 -26.02
C ALA A 408 -27.53 -8.07 -24.91
N ASP A 409 -27.13 -8.19 -23.65
CA ASP A 409 -27.87 -7.61 -22.52
C ASP A 409 -27.36 -6.18 -22.20
N PRO A 410 -28.19 -5.15 -22.44
CA PRO A 410 -27.82 -3.76 -22.16
C PRO A 410 -27.81 -3.43 -20.66
N THR A 411 -28.30 -4.31 -19.79
CA THR A 411 -28.42 -4.04 -18.35
C THR A 411 -27.09 -4.15 -17.58
N GLY A 412 -26.05 -4.68 -18.23
CA GLY A 412 -24.71 -4.78 -17.63
C GLY A 412 -24.55 -5.96 -16.65
N ARG A 413 -25.47 -6.91 -16.63
CA ARG A 413 -25.41 -8.09 -15.75
C ARG A 413 -24.24 -9.00 -16.11
N TYR A 414 -23.70 -9.68 -15.09
CA TYR A 414 -22.77 -10.80 -15.29
C TYR A 414 -23.57 -12.04 -15.70
N TYR A 415 -23.05 -12.78 -16.65
CA TYR A 415 -23.64 -14.02 -17.12
C TYR A 415 -22.77 -15.19 -16.72
N TYR A 416 -23.34 -16.12 -15.95
CA TYR A 416 -22.65 -17.31 -15.49
C TYR A 416 -23.31 -18.56 -16.06
N GLY A 417 -22.66 -19.18 -17.04
CA GLY A 417 -23.09 -20.47 -17.58
C GLY A 417 -22.91 -21.58 -16.53
N VAL A 418 -23.93 -22.40 -16.36
CA VAL A 418 -23.88 -23.59 -15.50
C VAL A 418 -24.05 -24.83 -16.36
N ALA A 419 -23.05 -25.70 -16.39
CA ALA A 419 -23.03 -26.89 -17.22
C ALA A 419 -22.93 -28.17 -16.40
N LYS A 420 -23.65 -29.20 -16.83
CA LYS A 420 -23.45 -30.56 -16.32
C LYS A 420 -22.28 -31.19 -17.05
N VAL A 421 -21.32 -31.74 -16.26
CA VAL A 421 -20.20 -32.51 -16.80
C VAL A 421 -20.17 -33.93 -16.23
N SER A 422 -19.66 -34.87 -17.02
CA SER A 422 -19.67 -36.32 -16.67
C SER A 422 -18.36 -36.76 -15.99
N TYR A 423 -17.54 -35.83 -15.55
CA TYR A 423 -16.24 -36.07 -14.91
C TYR A 423 -16.16 -35.38 -13.55
N THR A 424 -15.30 -35.90 -12.68
CA THR A 424 -15.06 -35.38 -11.33
C THR A 424 -13.72 -34.62 -11.23
N SER A 425 -12.89 -34.66 -12.27
CA SER A 425 -11.59 -34.01 -12.39
C SER A 425 -11.47 -33.34 -13.74
N GLY A 426 -10.50 -32.42 -13.90
CA GLY A 426 -10.28 -31.63 -15.10
C GLY A 426 -10.80 -30.19 -14.94
N VAL A 427 -11.25 -29.55 -16.01
CA VAL A 427 -11.73 -28.18 -15.99
C VAL A 427 -13.07 -28.11 -15.27
N ALA A 428 -13.13 -27.26 -14.23
CA ALA A 428 -14.33 -27.02 -13.42
C ALA A 428 -15.02 -25.70 -13.76
N GLY A 429 -14.27 -24.74 -14.29
CA GLY A 429 -14.76 -23.44 -14.72
C GLY A 429 -13.78 -22.72 -15.64
N ILE A 430 -14.26 -21.68 -16.27
CA ILE A 430 -13.49 -20.75 -17.11
C ILE A 430 -14.20 -19.39 -17.19
N ALA A 431 -13.44 -18.31 -17.22
CA ALA A 431 -14.00 -16.97 -17.37
C ALA A 431 -13.07 -16.07 -18.18
N TYR A 432 -13.64 -14.99 -18.68
CA TYR A 432 -12.85 -13.87 -19.18
C TYR A 432 -12.36 -12.99 -18.02
N VAL A 433 -11.12 -12.54 -18.12
CA VAL A 433 -10.53 -11.59 -17.17
C VAL A 433 -10.80 -10.16 -17.63
N SER A 434 -11.41 -9.35 -16.78
CA SER A 434 -11.53 -7.91 -17.04
C SER A 434 -10.16 -7.23 -17.06
N THR A 435 -10.00 -6.32 -18.02
CA THR A 435 -8.85 -5.43 -18.11
C THR A 435 -9.29 -3.97 -17.90
N PRO A 436 -8.38 -3.02 -17.71
CA PRO A 436 -8.75 -1.61 -17.57
C PRO A 436 -9.55 -1.05 -18.77
N SER A 437 -9.41 -1.65 -19.96
CA SER A 437 -10.08 -1.21 -21.19
C SER A 437 -11.30 -2.03 -21.57
N VAL A 438 -11.46 -3.25 -21.01
CA VAL A 438 -12.54 -4.17 -21.39
C VAL A 438 -13.10 -4.83 -20.15
N ALA A 439 -14.35 -4.53 -19.84
CA ALA A 439 -15.09 -5.20 -18.76
C ALA A 439 -15.59 -6.57 -19.24
N ALA A 440 -15.13 -7.65 -18.65
CA ALA A 440 -15.63 -8.99 -18.88
C ALA A 440 -16.85 -9.26 -17.99
N ARG A 441 -17.87 -9.92 -18.56
CA ARG A 441 -19.12 -10.22 -17.86
C ARG A 441 -19.60 -11.65 -18.07
N ALA A 442 -18.71 -12.53 -18.54
CA ALA A 442 -19.05 -13.91 -18.84
C ALA A 442 -18.12 -14.88 -18.10
N ALA A 443 -18.73 -15.89 -17.52
CA ALA A 443 -18.07 -17.02 -16.88
C ALA A 443 -18.89 -18.30 -17.10
N LEU A 444 -18.26 -19.46 -16.93
CA LEU A 444 -18.87 -20.77 -17.10
C LEU A 444 -18.30 -21.72 -16.05
N GLY A 445 -19.12 -22.53 -15.42
CA GLY A 445 -18.68 -23.55 -14.49
C GLY A 445 -19.60 -24.76 -14.43
N TRP A 446 -19.14 -25.80 -13.74
CA TRP A 446 -19.92 -27.00 -13.52
C TRP A 446 -21.03 -26.81 -12.47
N ASP A 447 -21.98 -27.78 -12.45
CA ASP A 447 -23.14 -27.75 -11.55
C ASP A 447 -22.98 -28.57 -10.25
N ALA A 448 -21.77 -29.05 -9.95
CA ALA A 448 -21.51 -29.96 -8.82
C ALA A 448 -21.45 -29.20 -7.47
N LEU A 449 -22.58 -28.97 -6.82
CA LEU A 449 -22.63 -28.45 -5.45
C LEU A 449 -22.08 -29.45 -4.42
N PRO A 450 -21.36 -29.00 -3.37
CA PRO A 450 -21.11 -27.59 -3.00
C PRO A 450 -19.91 -26.95 -3.73
N SER A 451 -19.05 -27.73 -4.40
CA SER A 451 -17.82 -27.23 -5.03
C SER A 451 -18.07 -26.17 -6.14
N ALA A 452 -19.21 -26.23 -6.81
CA ALA A 452 -19.63 -25.22 -7.78
C ALA A 452 -19.63 -23.80 -7.20
N GLY A 453 -19.92 -23.63 -5.90
CA GLY A 453 -19.86 -22.32 -5.24
C GLY A 453 -18.46 -21.74 -5.21
N THR A 454 -17.44 -22.56 -4.98
CA THR A 454 -16.03 -22.14 -5.03
C THR A 454 -15.63 -21.76 -6.46
N VAL A 455 -16.10 -22.52 -7.46
CA VAL A 455 -15.86 -22.20 -8.88
C VAL A 455 -16.52 -20.87 -9.24
N VAL A 456 -17.77 -20.64 -8.84
CA VAL A 456 -18.44 -19.33 -9.05
C VAL A 456 -17.64 -18.18 -8.43
N ALA A 457 -17.13 -18.34 -7.22
CA ALA A 457 -16.34 -17.31 -6.56
C ALA A 457 -15.03 -17.02 -7.32
N HIS A 458 -14.36 -18.05 -7.84
CA HIS A 458 -13.14 -17.95 -8.64
C HIS A 458 -13.42 -17.27 -9.99
N GLU A 459 -14.35 -17.80 -10.76
CA GLU A 459 -14.61 -17.33 -12.13
C GLU A 459 -15.18 -15.91 -12.17
N LEU A 460 -16.03 -15.53 -11.21
CA LEU A 460 -16.49 -14.14 -11.11
C LEU A 460 -15.38 -13.19 -10.69
N ALA A 461 -14.39 -13.63 -9.90
CA ALA A 461 -13.25 -12.79 -9.57
C ALA A 461 -12.40 -12.47 -10.82
N HIS A 462 -12.32 -13.36 -11.81
CA HIS A 462 -11.76 -13.04 -13.13
C HIS A 462 -12.56 -11.93 -13.82
N ASN A 463 -13.89 -11.98 -13.81
CA ASN A 463 -14.72 -10.90 -14.32
C ASN A 463 -14.52 -9.58 -13.53
N TRP A 464 -14.00 -9.64 -12.31
CA TRP A 464 -13.62 -8.48 -11.49
C TRP A 464 -12.11 -8.18 -11.56
N GLY A 465 -11.44 -8.62 -12.64
CA GLY A 465 -10.08 -8.24 -12.97
C GLY A 465 -8.99 -8.98 -12.18
N ARG A 466 -9.31 -10.12 -11.54
CA ARG A 466 -8.29 -10.91 -10.84
C ARG A 466 -7.65 -11.95 -11.76
N MET A 467 -6.33 -12.00 -11.75
CA MET A 467 -5.53 -13.08 -12.35
C MET A 467 -5.27 -14.16 -11.31
N HIS A 468 -4.63 -15.27 -11.72
CA HIS A 468 -4.37 -16.38 -10.81
C HIS A 468 -3.27 -16.09 -9.78
N ALA A 469 -3.50 -16.51 -8.53
CA ALA A 469 -2.46 -16.60 -7.51
C ALA A 469 -1.52 -17.79 -7.77
N PRO A 470 -0.21 -17.70 -7.41
CA PRO A 470 0.82 -18.67 -7.79
C PRO A 470 0.76 -19.99 -6.98
N CYS A 471 -0.38 -20.65 -6.92
CA CYS A 471 -0.54 -21.93 -6.22
C CYS A 471 -1.22 -22.98 -7.10
N GLY A 472 -0.61 -24.16 -7.24
CA GLY A 472 -1.15 -25.28 -8.00
C GLY A 472 -0.90 -25.21 -9.51
N GLY A 473 -0.02 -24.31 -9.96
CA GLY A 473 0.45 -24.22 -11.35
C GLY A 473 -0.59 -23.71 -12.36
N PRO A 474 -1.45 -22.72 -12.03
CA PRO A 474 -2.36 -22.16 -13.01
C PRO A 474 -1.60 -21.39 -14.10
N ALA A 475 -2.20 -21.28 -15.28
CA ALA A 475 -1.74 -20.36 -16.32
C ALA A 475 -2.10 -18.91 -15.94
N GLN A 476 -1.48 -17.92 -16.60
CA GLN A 476 -1.78 -16.50 -16.41
C GLN A 476 -1.69 -16.04 -14.95
N LEU A 477 -0.53 -16.27 -14.35
CA LEU A 477 -0.23 -15.83 -12.98
C LEU A 477 -0.28 -14.31 -12.88
N ASP A 478 -0.75 -13.80 -11.74
CA ASP A 478 -0.63 -12.39 -11.38
C ASP A 478 0.81 -12.10 -10.93
N PRO A 479 1.61 -11.35 -11.70
CA PRO A 479 3.00 -11.07 -11.34
C PRO A 479 3.13 -10.15 -10.12
N SER A 480 2.03 -9.52 -9.71
CA SER A 480 1.96 -8.61 -8.55
C SER A 480 1.39 -9.29 -7.31
N TYR A 481 1.10 -10.59 -7.36
CA TYR A 481 0.63 -11.30 -6.18
C TYR A 481 1.73 -11.33 -5.11
N PRO A 482 1.44 -10.90 -3.85
CA PRO A 482 2.50 -10.63 -2.87
C PRO A 482 3.21 -11.88 -2.34
N ASP A 483 2.52 -13.01 -2.26
CA ASP A 483 3.05 -14.25 -1.71
C ASP A 483 3.37 -15.26 -2.83
N PRO A 484 4.64 -15.71 -2.98
CA PRO A 484 5.04 -16.61 -4.07
C PRO A 484 4.46 -18.04 -3.94
N ALA A 485 3.96 -18.43 -2.77
CA ALA A 485 3.25 -19.69 -2.56
C ALA A 485 1.74 -19.54 -2.74
N GLY A 486 1.24 -18.34 -3.00
CA GLY A 486 -0.17 -18.04 -3.17
C GLY A 486 -0.99 -18.11 -1.88
N LEU A 487 -0.36 -17.86 -0.72
CA LEU A 487 -1.05 -17.81 0.57
C LEU A 487 -1.88 -16.53 0.73
N THR A 488 -2.79 -16.53 1.70
CA THR A 488 -3.72 -15.39 1.94
C THR A 488 -3.09 -14.17 2.60
N ASP A 489 -1.83 -14.28 3.05
CA ASP A 489 -1.05 -13.20 3.69
C ASP A 489 -1.72 -12.54 4.92
N GLY A 490 -2.72 -13.19 5.49
CA GLY A 490 -3.42 -12.72 6.69
C GLY A 490 -4.62 -13.58 7.06
N PHE A 491 -5.13 -13.36 8.26
CA PHE A 491 -6.30 -14.10 8.75
C PHE A 491 -7.57 -13.63 8.05
N GLY A 492 -8.44 -14.60 7.72
CA GLY A 492 -9.77 -14.34 7.23
C GLY A 492 -10.85 -14.71 8.26
N ILE A 493 -12.10 -14.35 7.95
CA ILE A 493 -13.25 -14.78 8.75
C ILE A 493 -14.44 -15.13 7.87
N ASP A 494 -15.07 -16.25 8.19
CA ASP A 494 -16.33 -16.67 7.58
C ASP A 494 -17.49 -16.38 8.54
N LEU A 495 -18.36 -15.47 8.12
CA LEU A 495 -19.56 -15.08 8.87
C LEU A 495 -20.85 -15.70 8.28
N SER A 496 -20.74 -16.54 7.26
CA SER A 496 -21.90 -17.06 6.50
C SER A 496 -22.73 -18.09 7.26
N THR A 497 -22.13 -18.78 8.24
CA THR A 497 -22.77 -19.87 8.98
C THR A 497 -23.47 -19.44 10.27
N GLY A 498 -23.48 -18.12 10.58
CA GLY A 498 -24.00 -17.58 11.84
C GLY A 498 -23.04 -17.71 13.02
N THR A 499 -22.09 -18.64 12.97
CA THR A 499 -20.97 -18.74 13.91
C THR A 499 -19.69 -18.31 13.20
N PRO A 500 -19.03 -17.21 13.65
CA PRO A 500 -17.80 -16.76 13.04
C PRO A 500 -16.72 -17.84 13.06
N THR A 501 -16.14 -18.14 11.89
CA THR A 501 -15.09 -19.14 11.74
C THR A 501 -13.83 -18.48 11.21
N LEU A 502 -12.76 -18.52 12.01
CA LEU A 502 -11.46 -17.99 11.63
C LEU A 502 -10.85 -18.81 10.48
N LYS A 503 -10.32 -18.12 9.49
CA LYS A 503 -9.56 -18.72 8.39
C LYS A 503 -8.09 -18.38 8.61
N PRO A 504 -7.23 -19.37 8.80
CA PRO A 504 -5.81 -19.12 9.08
C PRO A 504 -5.09 -18.52 7.88
N ASP A 505 -4.01 -17.79 8.15
CA ASP A 505 -3.13 -17.16 7.17
C ASP A 505 -2.37 -18.13 6.27
N THR A 506 -2.39 -19.42 6.64
CA THR A 506 -1.83 -20.52 5.85
C THR A 506 -2.76 -21.06 4.76
N MET A 507 -3.96 -20.49 4.61
CA MET A 507 -4.85 -20.82 3.49
C MET A 507 -4.30 -20.27 2.19
N THR A 508 -4.69 -20.91 1.07
CA THR A 508 -4.33 -20.41 -0.26
C THR A 508 -5.42 -19.50 -0.80
N ASP A 509 -5.02 -18.55 -1.65
CA ASP A 509 -5.97 -17.63 -2.26
C ASP A 509 -6.98 -18.35 -3.15
N ILE A 510 -8.22 -17.83 -3.18
CA ILE A 510 -9.29 -18.34 -4.02
C ILE A 510 -8.90 -18.40 -5.50
N MET A 511 -8.01 -17.51 -5.95
CA MET A 511 -7.51 -17.45 -7.33
C MET A 511 -6.40 -18.47 -7.63
N GLY A 512 -5.95 -19.26 -6.66
CA GLY A 512 -5.03 -20.39 -6.86
C GLY A 512 -5.76 -21.69 -7.14
N TYR A 513 -4.99 -22.75 -7.47
CA TYR A 513 -5.54 -24.10 -7.72
C TYR A 513 -5.30 -25.09 -6.58
N CYS A 514 -4.61 -24.67 -5.50
CA CYS A 514 -4.43 -25.48 -4.30
C CYS A 514 -5.73 -25.66 -3.50
N ALA A 515 -5.72 -26.62 -2.57
CA ALA A 515 -6.82 -26.84 -1.63
C ALA A 515 -6.82 -25.78 -0.50
N SER A 516 -7.82 -25.85 0.39
CA SER A 516 -7.93 -24.97 1.57
C SER A 516 -7.96 -23.48 1.22
N LYS A 517 -8.90 -23.10 0.36
CA LYS A 517 -9.00 -21.76 -0.22
C LYS A 517 -9.75 -20.76 0.66
N TRP A 518 -9.25 -19.55 0.69
CA TRP A 518 -9.96 -18.36 1.16
C TRP A 518 -9.57 -17.17 0.29
N VAL A 519 -10.09 -15.97 0.55
CA VAL A 519 -9.70 -14.74 -0.16
C VAL A 519 -8.56 -14.06 0.60
N SER A 520 -7.48 -13.69 -0.10
CA SER A 520 -6.42 -12.87 0.45
C SER A 520 -6.81 -11.40 0.57
N ASN A 521 -6.09 -10.63 1.40
CA ASN A 521 -6.21 -9.18 1.45
C ASN A 521 -5.99 -8.54 0.07
N TYR A 522 -5.04 -9.07 -0.70
CA TYR A 522 -4.71 -8.61 -2.06
C TYR A 522 -5.88 -8.81 -3.03
N THR A 523 -6.40 -10.03 -3.12
CA THR A 523 -7.53 -10.35 -4.00
C THR A 523 -8.80 -9.61 -3.59
N TYR A 524 -9.11 -9.55 -2.28
CA TYR A 524 -10.27 -8.82 -1.77
C TYR A 524 -10.23 -7.34 -2.14
N ARG A 525 -9.09 -6.68 -1.92
CA ARG A 525 -8.91 -5.26 -2.30
C ARG A 525 -9.05 -5.04 -3.79
N GLY A 526 -8.45 -5.91 -4.61
CA GLY A 526 -8.56 -5.80 -6.07
C GLY A 526 -10.00 -5.95 -6.57
N VAL A 527 -10.77 -6.88 -6.02
CA VAL A 527 -12.22 -7.01 -6.31
C VAL A 527 -12.97 -5.79 -5.79
N PHE A 528 -12.64 -5.31 -4.59
CA PHE A 528 -13.26 -4.12 -4.01
C PHE A 528 -13.08 -2.90 -4.90
N ASP A 529 -11.85 -2.65 -5.32
CA ASP A 529 -11.51 -1.50 -6.19
C ASP A 529 -12.17 -1.61 -7.57
N TYR A 530 -12.38 -2.82 -8.07
CA TYR A 530 -13.13 -3.04 -9.31
C TYR A 530 -14.62 -2.75 -9.15
N LEU A 531 -15.25 -3.22 -8.08
CA LEU A 531 -16.68 -3.08 -7.83
C LEU A 531 -17.06 -1.71 -7.28
N ALA A 532 -16.18 -1.05 -6.50
CA ALA A 532 -16.45 0.28 -5.97
C ALA A 532 -16.55 1.28 -7.13
N PRO A 533 -17.65 2.05 -7.22
CA PRO A 533 -17.75 3.08 -8.24
C PRO A 533 -16.57 4.04 -8.04
N ALA A 534 -15.86 4.35 -9.12
CA ALA A 534 -14.98 5.49 -9.11
C ALA A 534 -15.82 6.69 -8.67
N LEU A 535 -15.47 7.34 -7.57
CA LEU A 535 -16.15 8.56 -7.15
C LEU A 535 -16.10 9.48 -8.37
N PRO A 536 -17.25 9.92 -8.94
CA PRO A 536 -17.22 10.88 -10.01
C PRO A 536 -16.43 12.07 -9.49
N ILE A 537 -15.44 12.52 -10.26
CA ILE A 537 -14.75 13.77 -9.97
C ILE A 537 -15.85 14.80 -9.87
N SER A 538 -16.17 15.27 -8.66
CA SER A 538 -17.20 16.29 -8.54
C SER A 538 -16.75 17.45 -9.44
N ALA A 539 -17.64 17.98 -10.24
CA ALA A 539 -17.35 19.13 -11.09
C ALA A 539 -16.74 20.30 -10.28
N ALA A 540 -17.00 20.33 -8.98
CA ALA A 540 -16.40 21.24 -8.01
C ALA A 540 -14.88 21.02 -7.85
N VAL A 541 -14.38 19.78 -7.89
CA VAL A 541 -12.93 19.51 -7.80
C VAL A 541 -12.25 19.79 -9.15
N ALA A 542 -12.91 19.43 -10.27
CA ALA A 542 -12.36 19.67 -11.59
C ALA A 542 -12.25 21.16 -11.93
N ASN A 543 -13.07 22.01 -11.32
CA ASN A 543 -13.12 23.46 -11.56
C ASN A 543 -12.38 24.28 -10.49
N GLN A 544 -11.71 23.67 -9.51
CA GLN A 544 -10.92 24.43 -8.54
C GLN A 544 -9.73 25.11 -9.23
N PRO A 545 -9.43 26.38 -8.88
CA PRO A 545 -8.25 27.05 -9.39
C PRO A 545 -6.97 26.30 -8.95
N PRO A 546 -5.87 26.46 -9.69
CA PRO A 546 -4.59 25.92 -9.28
C PRO A 546 -4.21 26.39 -7.87
N GLN A 547 -3.78 25.45 -7.03
CA GLN A 547 -3.39 25.71 -5.63
C GLN A 547 -1.94 25.28 -5.41
N PRO A 548 -1.23 25.87 -4.43
CA PRO A 548 0.08 25.38 -4.03
C PRO A 548 0.00 23.92 -3.60
N ALA A 549 0.81 23.08 -4.20
CA ALA A 549 0.90 21.66 -3.95
C ALA A 549 2.36 21.22 -3.81
N LEU A 550 2.58 20.07 -3.19
CA LEU A 550 3.89 19.44 -3.11
C LEU A 550 3.91 18.25 -4.07
N LEU A 551 4.78 18.28 -5.07
CA LEU A 551 5.06 17.14 -5.92
C LEU A 551 6.08 16.25 -5.21
N VAL A 552 5.65 15.04 -4.81
CA VAL A 552 6.49 13.98 -4.28
C VAL A 552 6.62 12.91 -5.35
N TRP A 553 7.83 12.52 -5.70
CA TRP A 553 8.10 11.51 -6.72
C TRP A 553 9.27 10.64 -6.30
N GLY A 554 9.45 9.50 -6.97
CA GLY A 554 10.49 8.55 -6.69
C GLY A 554 10.58 7.50 -7.78
N HIS A 555 11.56 6.62 -7.66
CA HIS A 555 11.76 5.49 -8.57
C HIS A 555 12.08 4.22 -7.77
N ASP A 556 11.88 3.06 -8.40
CA ASP A 556 12.30 1.78 -7.83
C ASP A 556 13.81 1.65 -7.95
N GLY A 557 14.52 1.64 -6.82
CA GLY A 557 15.95 1.36 -6.72
C GLY A 557 16.22 -0.12 -6.44
N ALA A 558 17.49 -0.52 -6.43
CA ALA A 558 17.89 -1.90 -6.15
C ALA A 558 17.46 -2.40 -4.77
N ASP A 559 17.28 -1.48 -3.81
CA ASP A 559 16.92 -1.76 -2.41
C ASP A 559 15.50 -1.28 -2.05
N GLY A 560 14.64 -1.01 -3.05
CA GLY A 560 13.26 -0.55 -2.87
C GLY A 560 12.99 0.86 -3.39
N LEU A 561 11.85 1.42 -3.01
CA LEU A 561 11.41 2.75 -3.48
C LEU A 561 12.33 3.86 -2.98
N VAL A 562 12.96 4.57 -3.91
CA VAL A 562 13.76 5.77 -3.65
C VAL A 562 12.90 7.01 -3.88
N LEU A 563 12.68 7.82 -2.83
CA LEU A 563 12.00 9.10 -2.96
C LEU A 563 12.99 10.18 -3.37
N GLU A 564 12.66 10.87 -4.43
CA GLU A 564 13.41 12.02 -4.94
C GLU A 564 13.01 13.32 -4.23
N PRO A 565 13.79 14.40 -4.35
CA PRO A 565 13.45 15.68 -3.75
C PRO A 565 12.06 16.17 -4.16
N ALA A 566 11.26 16.58 -3.18
CA ALA A 566 9.92 17.11 -3.42
C ALA A 566 9.97 18.57 -3.88
N PHE A 567 9.08 18.94 -4.81
CA PHE A 567 9.00 20.29 -5.36
C PHE A 567 7.67 20.96 -4.98
N ARG A 568 7.73 22.24 -4.65
CA ARG A 568 6.52 23.06 -4.60
C ARG A 568 6.08 23.39 -6.01
N ILE A 569 4.84 23.04 -6.34
CA ILE A 569 4.22 23.33 -7.63
C ILE A 569 2.89 24.05 -7.42
N THR A 570 2.39 24.66 -8.46
CA THR A 570 1.01 25.14 -8.50
C THR A 570 0.25 24.19 -9.42
N ALA A 571 -0.66 23.41 -8.86
CA ALA A 571 -1.42 22.41 -9.60
C ALA A 571 -2.90 22.48 -9.25
N ARG A 572 -3.75 22.04 -10.17
CA ARG A 572 -5.15 21.78 -9.84
C ARG A 572 -5.23 20.50 -9.01
N PRO A 573 -6.06 20.47 -7.95
CA PRO A 573 -6.31 19.23 -7.24
C PRO A 573 -6.83 18.20 -8.25
N THR A 574 -6.10 17.10 -8.37
CA THR A 574 -6.56 15.92 -9.12
C THR A 574 -6.85 14.83 -8.10
N LEU A 575 -7.97 14.13 -8.26
CA LEU A 575 -8.15 12.87 -7.54
C LEU A 575 -7.01 11.93 -7.95
N PRO A 576 -6.51 11.09 -7.03
CA PRO A 576 -5.49 10.11 -7.38
C PRO A 576 -6.00 9.30 -8.56
N SER A 577 -5.31 9.42 -9.70
CA SER A 577 -5.58 8.53 -10.83
C SER A 577 -5.26 7.11 -10.34
N ARG A 578 -6.19 6.18 -10.54
CA ARG A 578 -5.87 4.76 -10.38
C ARG A 578 -4.74 4.44 -11.34
N SER A 579 -3.52 4.42 -10.87
CA SER A 579 -2.49 3.64 -11.53
C SER A 579 -2.71 2.20 -11.05
N GLY A 580 -3.30 1.40 -11.91
CA GLY A 580 -3.28 -0.04 -11.77
C GLY A 580 -1.83 -0.54 -11.91
N PRO A 581 -1.72 -1.88 -11.80
CA PRO A 581 -1.10 -2.62 -10.72
C PRO A 581 0.26 -2.19 -10.55
#